data_38642a33706274159c9056c672e1ab60
#
_entry.id   38642a33706274159c9056c672e1ab60
#
_cell.length_a   1.000
_cell.length_b   1.000
_cell.length_c   1.000
_cell.angle_alpha   90.00
_cell.angle_beta   90.00
_cell.angle_gamma   90.00
#
_symmetry.space_group_name_H-M   'P 1'
#
loop_
_entity.id
_entity.type
_entity.pdbx_description
1 polymer ?
#
loop_
_entity_poly.entity_id
_entity_poly.type
_entity_poly.pdbx_seq_one_letter_code
_entity_poly.pdbx_strand_id
1 'polypeptide(L)'
;MVDQINRATVAISEEPRGANVEIRERVGAENIFIFGLTAEEVEAHRRQGIDGRAAIERSVKLAEVLDAIGSGVFSPDEPDRYRGLVDMLTHNDYFLVTADFDSYFETQRSVFRRWRHKHAWWQAAALNTAHMGWFSSDRTISEYAEEIWDVPVRAPGRG
;
A
#
# COMPACT_ATOMS: atom_id res chain seq x y z
N MET A 1 -7.91 -7.03 -17.15
CA MET A 1 -8.39 -7.83 -16.00
C MET A 1 -7.25 -8.35 -15.12
N VAL A 2 -6.17 -8.91 -15.66
CA VAL A 2 -5.00 -9.37 -14.89
C VAL A 2 -4.30 -8.21 -14.16
N ASP A 3 -4.19 -7.01 -14.78
CA ASP A 3 -3.56 -5.84 -14.15
C ASP A 3 -4.33 -5.23 -12.97
N GLN A 4 -5.66 -5.38 -12.95
CA GLN A 4 -6.47 -4.91 -11.82
C GLN A 4 -6.39 -5.87 -10.63
N ILE A 5 -6.25 -7.17 -10.89
CA ILE A 5 -6.03 -8.19 -9.86
C ILE A 5 -4.64 -8.00 -9.21
N ASN A 6 -3.63 -7.62 -10.01
CA ASN A 6 -2.29 -7.31 -9.50
C ASN A 6 -2.27 -6.09 -8.57
N ARG A 7 -3.10 -5.08 -8.80
CA ARG A 7 -3.20 -3.89 -7.94
C ARG A 7 -3.92 -4.17 -6.62
N ALA A 8 -4.81 -5.14 -6.59
CA ALA A 8 -5.50 -5.55 -5.36
C ALA A 8 -4.64 -6.42 -4.43
N THR A 9 -3.49 -6.91 -4.91
CA THR A 9 -2.64 -7.84 -4.16
C THR A 9 -1.55 -7.14 -3.36
N VAL A 10 -1.30 -5.86 -3.63
CA VAL A 10 -0.29 -5.05 -2.90
C VAL A 10 -1.02 -3.86 -2.29
N ALA A 11 -1.22 -3.92 -0.99
CA ALA A 11 -1.86 -2.85 -0.25
C ALA A 11 -0.82 -2.14 0.62
N ILE A 12 -0.83 -0.82 0.55
CA ILE A 12 -0.05 0.06 1.42
C ILE A 12 -0.92 0.37 2.63
N SER A 13 -0.43 0.10 3.83
CA SER A 13 -1.15 0.44 5.05
C SER A 13 -0.46 1.62 5.73
N GLU A 14 -1.05 2.79 5.66
CA GLU A 14 -0.72 3.93 6.51
C GLU A 14 -1.64 4.04 7.74
N GLU A 15 -2.67 3.19 7.87
CA GLU A 15 -3.59 3.26 8.99
C GLU A 15 -3.96 1.89 9.58
N PRO A 16 -4.06 1.79 10.93
CA PRO A 16 -4.38 0.56 11.65
C PRO A 16 -5.83 0.07 11.50
N ARG A 17 -6.67 0.83 10.81
CA ARG A 17 -8.09 0.56 10.55
C ARG A 17 -8.42 0.64 9.07
N GLY A 18 -7.42 0.62 8.21
CA GLY A 18 -7.62 0.68 6.76
C GLY A 18 -8.13 -0.64 6.20
N ALA A 19 -8.74 -0.58 5.03
CA ALA A 19 -9.27 -1.72 4.28
C ALA A 19 -8.27 -2.90 4.16
N ASN A 20 -6.97 -2.64 4.27
CA ASN A 20 -5.92 -3.65 4.19
C ASN A 20 -5.93 -4.65 5.35
N VAL A 21 -6.27 -4.21 6.57
CA VAL A 21 -6.40 -5.10 7.73
C VAL A 21 -7.60 -6.02 7.51
N GLU A 22 -8.74 -5.46 7.12
CA GLU A 22 -9.95 -6.24 6.84
C GLU A 22 -9.76 -7.19 5.66
N ILE A 23 -9.06 -6.77 4.59
CA ILE A 23 -8.72 -7.64 3.46
C ILE A 23 -7.87 -8.81 3.96
N ARG A 24 -6.82 -8.54 4.74
CA ARG A 24 -5.95 -9.56 5.30
C ARG A 24 -6.71 -10.59 6.15
N GLU A 25 -7.63 -10.12 6.97
CA GLU A 25 -8.47 -10.98 7.80
C GLU A 25 -9.38 -11.89 6.95
N ARG A 26 -9.86 -11.38 5.81
CA ARG A 26 -10.76 -12.10 4.90
C ARG A 26 -10.05 -13.09 4.00
N VAL A 27 -8.91 -12.71 3.44
CA VAL A 27 -8.20 -13.53 2.44
C VAL A 27 -7.10 -14.41 3.05
N GLY A 28 -6.72 -14.15 4.29
CA GLY A 28 -5.57 -14.78 4.94
C GLY A 28 -4.25 -14.04 4.65
N ALA A 29 -3.37 -13.97 5.65
CA ALA A 29 -2.11 -13.25 5.58
C ALA A 29 -1.18 -13.74 4.45
N GLU A 30 -1.30 -15.01 4.08
CA GLU A 30 -0.52 -15.62 3.01
C GLU A 30 -0.99 -15.23 1.60
N ASN A 31 -2.14 -14.58 1.45
CA ASN A 31 -2.73 -14.22 0.16
C ASN A 31 -2.68 -12.72 -0.15
N ILE A 32 -2.05 -11.93 0.71
CA ILE A 32 -1.85 -10.49 0.54
C ILE A 32 -0.41 -10.14 0.88
N PHE A 33 0.12 -9.08 0.23
CA PHE A 33 1.41 -8.50 0.57
C PHE A 33 1.18 -7.15 1.24
N ILE A 34 1.63 -7.02 2.48
CA ILE A 34 1.56 -5.78 3.25
C ILE A 34 2.98 -5.38 3.60
N PHE A 35 3.28 -4.10 3.52
CA PHE A 35 4.55 -3.53 3.93
C PHE A 35 4.32 -2.18 4.61
N GLY A 36 5.41 -1.65 5.16
CA GLY A 36 5.40 -0.35 5.82
C GLY A 36 5.25 -0.47 7.33
N LEU A 37 5.21 0.68 7.97
CA LEU A 37 5.10 0.84 9.40
C LEU A 37 3.69 0.48 9.89
N THR A 38 3.63 -0.03 11.11
CA THR A 38 2.36 -0.14 11.84
C THR A 38 1.89 1.25 12.29
N ALA A 39 0.63 1.36 12.67
CA ALA A 39 0.11 2.63 13.18
C ALA A 39 0.85 3.16 14.40
N GLU A 40 1.21 2.26 15.30
CA GLU A 40 1.96 2.63 16.50
C GLU A 40 3.35 3.18 16.12
N GLU A 41 4.00 2.57 15.14
CA GLU A 41 5.28 3.04 14.60
C GLU A 41 5.13 4.37 13.87
N VAL A 42 4.08 4.56 13.07
CA VAL A 42 3.76 5.84 12.42
C VAL A 42 3.59 6.95 13.46
N GLU A 43 2.81 6.71 14.51
CA GLU A 43 2.64 7.68 15.59
C GLU A 43 3.95 7.97 16.32
N ALA A 44 4.79 6.97 16.56
CA ALA A 44 6.10 7.14 17.15
C ALA A 44 7.02 8.01 16.28
N HIS A 45 7.05 7.74 14.95
CA HIS A 45 7.81 8.54 14.01
C HIS A 45 7.32 10.00 13.94
N ARG A 46 6.01 10.23 13.90
CA ARG A 46 5.43 11.59 13.89
C ARG A 46 5.78 12.39 15.14
N ARG A 47 5.87 11.73 16.31
CA ARG A 47 6.32 12.40 17.56
C ARG A 47 7.81 12.70 17.58
N GLN A 48 8.63 11.91 16.90
CA GLN A 48 10.10 12.09 16.85
C GLN A 48 10.52 13.06 15.73
N GLY A 49 9.68 13.25 14.73
CA GLY A 49 9.94 14.04 13.54
C GLY A 49 9.77 13.23 12.24
N ILE A 50 9.45 13.93 11.18
CA ILE A 50 9.21 13.35 9.84
C ILE A 50 10.41 13.55 8.90
N ASP A 51 11.60 13.51 9.44
CA ASP A 51 12.87 13.67 8.73
C ASP A 51 13.33 12.32 8.19
N GLY A 52 13.54 12.23 6.87
CA GLY A 52 13.97 11.02 6.21
C GLY A 52 15.45 10.68 6.34
N ARG A 53 16.30 11.62 6.85
CA ARG A 53 17.76 11.44 6.89
C ARG A 53 18.20 10.18 7.60
N ALA A 54 17.62 9.88 8.75
CA ALA A 54 17.96 8.68 9.50
C ALA A 54 17.64 7.37 8.75
N ALA A 55 16.59 7.34 7.95
CA ALA A 55 16.26 6.20 7.09
C ALA A 55 17.25 6.10 5.92
N ILE A 56 17.61 7.22 5.30
CA ILE A 56 18.57 7.30 4.19
C ILE A 56 19.96 6.83 4.67
N GLU A 57 20.41 7.25 5.84
CA GLU A 57 21.69 6.82 6.42
C GLU A 57 21.76 5.31 6.70
N ARG A 58 20.63 4.71 7.07
CA ARG A 58 20.55 3.27 7.37
C ARG A 58 20.45 2.40 6.12
N SER A 59 19.83 2.90 5.04
CA SER A 59 19.55 2.13 3.84
C SER A 59 20.41 2.59 2.66
N VAL A 60 21.47 1.83 2.38
CA VAL A 60 22.32 2.08 1.20
C VAL A 60 21.52 2.09 -0.09
N LYS A 61 20.52 1.19 -0.21
CA LYS A 61 19.66 1.12 -1.39
C LYS A 61 18.79 2.35 -1.56
N LEU A 62 18.24 2.88 -0.45
CA LEU A 62 17.46 4.12 -0.48
C LEU A 62 18.35 5.30 -0.89
N ALA A 63 19.53 5.40 -0.31
CA ALA A 63 20.49 6.44 -0.67
C ALA A 63 20.86 6.39 -2.16
N GLU A 64 21.15 5.20 -2.72
CA GLU A 64 21.44 5.01 -4.15
C GLU A 64 20.23 5.43 -5.03
N VAL A 65 19.01 5.10 -4.64
CA VAL A 65 17.79 5.48 -5.38
C VAL A 65 17.60 6.99 -5.37
N LEU A 66 17.74 7.65 -4.21
CA LEU A 66 17.61 9.10 -4.11
C LEU A 66 18.73 9.83 -4.85
N ASP A 67 19.96 9.33 -4.82
CA ASP A 67 21.07 9.86 -5.60
C ASP A 67 20.78 9.75 -7.10
N ALA A 68 20.31 8.60 -7.57
CA ALA A 68 19.93 8.42 -8.97
C ALA A 68 18.79 9.39 -9.38
N ILE A 69 17.79 9.62 -8.53
CA ILE A 69 16.71 10.58 -8.80
C ILE A 69 17.28 12.01 -8.86
N GLY A 70 18.13 12.37 -7.90
CA GLY A 70 18.69 13.71 -7.77
C GLY A 70 19.79 14.03 -8.80
N SER A 71 20.44 13.02 -9.38
CA SER A 71 21.50 13.17 -10.38
C SER A 71 21.00 13.61 -11.77
N GLY A 72 19.68 13.61 -11.99
CA GLY A 72 19.10 13.96 -13.29
C GLY A 72 19.13 12.83 -14.33
N VAL A 73 19.53 11.61 -13.96
CA VAL A 73 19.59 10.47 -14.90
C VAL A 73 18.21 10.15 -15.52
N PHE A 74 17.13 10.45 -14.82
CA PHE A 74 15.74 10.26 -15.29
C PHE A 74 15.18 11.47 -16.04
N SER A 75 15.92 12.58 -16.10
CA SER A 75 15.54 13.81 -16.80
C SER A 75 16.78 14.54 -17.34
N PRO A 76 17.46 13.98 -18.34
CA PRO A 76 18.72 14.55 -18.84
C PRO A 76 18.58 15.98 -19.38
N ASP A 77 17.41 16.32 -19.95
CA ASP A 77 17.11 17.65 -20.50
C ASP A 77 16.82 18.69 -19.40
N GLU A 78 16.51 18.25 -18.18
CA GLU A 78 16.22 19.07 -17.02
C GLU A 78 16.73 18.35 -15.74
N PRO A 79 18.03 18.37 -15.47
CA PRO A 79 18.64 17.56 -14.40
C PRO A 79 18.08 17.83 -12.99
N ASP A 80 17.66 19.07 -12.74
CA ASP A 80 17.12 19.48 -11.44
C ASP A 80 15.62 19.19 -11.25
N ARG A 81 14.95 18.61 -12.25
CA ARG A 81 13.48 18.38 -12.23
C ARG A 81 12.99 17.71 -10.94
N TYR A 82 13.69 16.73 -10.43
CA TYR A 82 13.30 15.93 -9.28
C TYR A 82 14.02 16.31 -7.97
N ARG A 83 14.81 17.37 -7.97
CA ARG A 83 15.55 17.82 -6.79
C ARG A 83 14.60 18.17 -5.63
N GLY A 84 13.52 18.87 -5.91
CA GLY A 84 12.51 19.20 -4.87
C GLY A 84 11.85 17.98 -4.25
N LEU A 85 11.69 16.87 -4.99
CA LEU A 85 11.20 15.60 -4.44
C LEU A 85 12.23 14.99 -3.48
N VAL A 86 13.50 14.96 -3.85
CA VAL A 86 14.59 14.44 -2.99
C VAL A 86 14.70 15.28 -1.73
N ASP A 87 14.64 16.61 -1.85
CA ASP A 87 14.68 17.51 -0.70
C ASP A 87 13.49 17.30 0.23
N MET A 88 12.30 17.12 -0.31
CA MET A 88 11.10 16.81 0.48
C MET A 88 11.24 15.49 1.22
N LEU A 89 11.63 14.42 0.56
CA LEU A 89 11.82 13.11 1.19
C LEU A 89 12.93 13.13 2.25
N THR A 90 13.97 13.96 2.05
CA THR A 90 15.07 14.06 2.99
C THR A 90 14.70 14.84 4.25
N HIS A 91 13.94 15.95 4.13
CA HIS A 91 13.76 16.91 5.23
C HIS A 91 12.33 17.00 5.76
N ASN A 92 11.33 16.54 5.00
CA ASN A 92 9.94 16.62 5.38
C ASN A 92 9.13 15.46 4.76
N ASP A 93 9.50 14.24 5.13
CA ASP A 93 8.84 13.01 4.65
C ASP A 93 7.51 12.78 5.39
N TYR A 94 6.53 13.63 5.11
CA TYR A 94 5.21 13.59 5.75
C TYR A 94 4.54 12.21 5.67
N PHE A 95 4.75 11.51 4.57
CA PHE A 95 4.17 10.19 4.32
C PHE A 95 5.06 9.02 4.78
N LEU A 96 6.20 9.29 5.43
CA LEU A 96 7.15 8.28 5.92
C LEU A 96 7.64 7.29 4.85
N VAL A 97 7.68 7.73 3.60
CA VAL A 97 8.08 6.92 2.44
C VAL A 97 9.48 6.34 2.60
N THR A 98 10.40 7.15 3.15
CA THR A 98 11.78 6.72 3.40
C THR A 98 11.86 5.65 4.49
N ALA A 99 11.02 5.77 5.52
CA ALA A 99 10.97 4.79 6.61
C ALA A 99 10.40 3.43 6.14
N ASP A 100 9.46 3.45 5.19
CA ASP A 100 8.83 2.26 4.62
C ASP A 100 9.66 1.59 3.52
N PHE A 101 10.68 2.26 2.98
CA PHE A 101 11.38 1.84 1.77
C PHE A 101 11.95 0.42 1.84
N ASP A 102 12.67 0.07 2.89
CA ASP A 102 13.27 -1.26 3.00
C ASP A 102 12.23 -2.36 3.12
N SER A 103 11.14 -2.12 3.86
CA SER A 103 10.00 -3.03 3.96
C SER A 103 9.32 -3.22 2.59
N TYR A 104 9.10 -2.13 1.85
CA TYR A 104 8.62 -2.16 0.48
C TYR A 104 9.53 -2.99 -0.43
N PHE A 105 10.84 -2.70 -0.41
CA PHE A 105 11.82 -3.38 -1.25
C PHE A 105 11.82 -4.90 -1.03
N GLU A 106 11.84 -5.37 0.23
CA GLU A 106 11.81 -6.80 0.53
C GLU A 106 10.47 -7.44 0.17
N THR A 107 9.38 -6.71 0.35
CA THR A 107 8.05 -7.17 -0.08
C THR A 107 7.98 -7.33 -1.59
N GLN A 108 8.51 -6.40 -2.38
CA GLN A 108 8.59 -6.52 -3.85
C GLN A 108 9.39 -7.75 -4.29
N ARG A 109 10.48 -8.08 -3.59
CA ARG A 109 11.23 -9.32 -3.85
C ARG A 109 10.39 -10.56 -3.56
N SER A 110 9.55 -10.52 -2.53
CA SER A 110 8.61 -11.61 -2.19
C SER A 110 7.50 -11.75 -3.22
N VAL A 111 6.94 -10.63 -3.70
CA VAL A 111 6.01 -10.58 -4.83
C VAL A 111 6.61 -11.24 -6.06
N PHE A 112 7.84 -10.85 -6.41
CA PHE A 112 8.54 -11.41 -7.57
C PHE A 112 8.77 -12.93 -7.42
N ARG A 113 9.21 -13.40 -6.25
CA ARG A 113 9.36 -14.84 -5.98
C ARG A 113 8.04 -15.57 -6.14
N ARG A 114 6.96 -15.08 -5.53
CA ARG A 114 5.63 -15.71 -5.61
C ARG A 114 5.07 -15.70 -7.03
N TRP A 115 5.28 -14.63 -7.80
CA TRP A 115 4.88 -14.54 -9.20
C TRP A 115 5.44 -15.68 -10.07
N ARG A 116 6.63 -16.18 -9.74
CA ARG A 116 7.25 -17.33 -10.44
C ARG A 116 6.54 -18.65 -10.14
N HIS A 117 5.80 -18.75 -9.06
CA HIS A 117 4.99 -19.91 -8.67
C HIS A 117 3.53 -19.68 -9.08
N LYS A 118 3.24 -19.86 -10.38
CA LYS A 118 1.96 -19.46 -11.00
C LYS A 118 0.73 -20.03 -10.30
N HIS A 119 0.77 -21.28 -9.86
CA HIS A 119 -0.36 -21.90 -9.15
C HIS A 119 -0.68 -21.15 -7.83
N ALA A 120 0.33 -20.91 -7.01
CA ALA A 120 0.17 -20.18 -5.74
C ALA A 120 -0.26 -18.72 -5.95
N TRP A 121 0.23 -18.09 -7.05
CA TRP A 121 -0.20 -16.74 -7.43
C TRP A 121 -1.68 -16.70 -7.81
N TRP A 122 -2.12 -17.61 -8.67
CA TRP A 122 -3.51 -17.65 -9.11
C TRP A 122 -4.48 -18.03 -8.01
N GLN A 123 -4.06 -18.95 -7.11
CA GLN A 123 -4.85 -19.29 -5.92
C GLN A 123 -5.09 -18.05 -5.06
N ALA A 124 -4.04 -17.28 -4.75
CA ALA A 124 -4.17 -16.05 -3.98
C ALA A 124 -5.05 -15.01 -4.71
N ALA A 125 -4.87 -14.84 -6.01
CA ALA A 125 -5.67 -13.91 -6.82
C ALA A 125 -7.16 -14.31 -6.83
N ALA A 126 -7.45 -15.60 -6.96
CA ALA A 126 -8.83 -16.11 -6.93
C ALA A 126 -9.48 -15.90 -5.56
N LEU A 127 -8.76 -16.16 -4.45
CA LEU A 127 -9.24 -15.91 -3.09
C LEU A 127 -9.50 -14.42 -2.87
N ASN A 128 -8.57 -13.53 -3.27
CA ASN A 128 -8.78 -12.10 -3.20
C ASN A 128 -10.06 -11.68 -3.95
N THR A 129 -10.23 -12.15 -5.18
CA THR A 129 -11.43 -11.84 -5.98
C THR A 129 -12.72 -12.34 -5.30
N ALA A 130 -12.71 -13.56 -4.79
CA ALA A 130 -13.88 -14.16 -4.15
C ALA A 130 -14.32 -13.41 -2.89
N HIS A 131 -13.38 -12.87 -2.12
CA HIS A 131 -13.65 -12.15 -0.89
C HIS A 131 -13.93 -10.64 -1.09
N MET A 132 -13.70 -10.09 -2.28
CA MET A 132 -13.91 -8.66 -2.55
C MET A 132 -15.39 -8.25 -2.53
N GLY A 133 -16.33 -9.18 -2.65
CA GLY A 133 -17.76 -8.89 -2.47
C GLY A 133 -18.09 -8.26 -1.11
N TRP A 134 -17.29 -8.53 -0.09
CA TRP A 134 -17.42 -7.88 1.22
C TRP A 134 -17.23 -6.35 1.15
N PHE A 135 -16.42 -5.87 0.24
CA PHE A 135 -16.12 -4.44 0.05
C PHE A 135 -17.00 -3.81 -1.04
N SER A 136 -18.15 -4.42 -1.37
CA SER A 136 -19.07 -3.82 -2.34
C SER A 136 -19.73 -2.58 -1.74
N SER A 137 -19.87 -1.54 -2.57
CA SER A 137 -20.60 -0.32 -2.19
C SER A 137 -22.07 -0.62 -1.85
N ASP A 138 -22.69 -1.58 -2.54
CA ASP A 138 -24.09 -1.97 -2.29
C ASP A 138 -24.27 -2.49 -0.86
N ARG A 139 -23.35 -3.34 -0.38
CA ARG A 139 -23.35 -3.81 1.00
C ARG A 139 -23.18 -2.64 1.99
N THR A 140 -22.17 -1.81 1.76
CA THR A 140 -21.87 -0.69 2.66
C THR A 140 -23.04 0.29 2.76
N ILE A 141 -23.66 0.63 1.63
CA ILE A 141 -24.83 1.52 1.63
C ILE A 141 -26.05 0.85 2.29
N SER A 142 -26.25 -0.46 2.08
CA SER A 142 -27.32 -1.19 2.75
C SER A 142 -27.14 -1.20 4.26
N GLU A 143 -25.93 -1.48 4.74
CA GLU A 143 -25.60 -1.42 6.18
C GLU A 143 -25.81 -0.01 6.75
N TYR A 144 -25.38 1.05 6.06
CA TYR A 144 -25.65 2.42 6.51
C TYR A 144 -27.15 2.75 6.56
N ALA A 145 -27.91 2.28 5.56
CA ALA A 145 -29.35 2.49 5.54
C ALA A 145 -30.04 1.80 6.73
N GLU A 146 -29.68 0.57 7.03
CA GLU A 146 -30.28 -0.23 8.09
C GLU A 146 -29.78 0.16 9.49
N GLU A 147 -28.46 0.32 9.67
CA GLU A 147 -27.85 0.48 11.00
C GLU A 147 -27.75 1.94 11.46
N ILE A 148 -27.65 2.89 10.52
CA ILE A 148 -27.44 4.31 10.85
C ILE A 148 -28.69 5.14 10.56
N TRP A 149 -29.35 4.91 9.42
CA TRP A 149 -30.47 5.72 8.97
C TRP A 149 -31.84 5.12 9.31
N ASP A 150 -31.87 3.87 9.77
CA ASP A 150 -33.11 3.11 10.08
C ASP A 150 -34.12 3.11 8.89
N VAL A 151 -33.55 2.96 7.68
CA VAL A 151 -34.31 2.93 6.43
C VAL A 151 -34.24 1.52 5.83
N PRO A 152 -35.39 0.85 5.62
CA PRO A 152 -35.39 -0.50 5.07
C PRO A 152 -34.89 -0.51 3.62
N VAL A 153 -33.89 -1.36 3.33
CA VAL A 153 -33.37 -1.56 1.98
C VAL A 153 -34.29 -2.53 1.23
N ARG A 154 -34.88 -2.06 0.13
CA ARG A 154 -35.61 -2.95 -0.77
C ARG A 154 -34.62 -3.75 -1.61
N ALA A 155 -34.64 -5.07 -1.47
CA ALA A 155 -33.93 -5.93 -2.39
C ALA A 155 -34.34 -5.60 -3.84
N PRO A 156 -33.38 -5.50 -4.79
CA PRO A 156 -33.74 -5.33 -6.20
C PRO A 156 -34.67 -6.47 -6.61
N GLY A 157 -35.88 -6.10 -7.03
CA GLY A 157 -36.88 -7.07 -7.49
C GLY A 157 -36.28 -7.94 -8.59
N ARG A 158 -36.34 -9.25 -8.43
CA ARG A 158 -36.08 -10.18 -9.53
C ARG A 158 -37.16 -9.92 -10.58
N GLY A 159 -36.83 -9.13 -11.60
CA GLY A 159 -37.60 -9.01 -12.81
C GLY A 159 -37.45 -10.25 -13.71
#